data_7b689948451f829c8c7ab376fd1094a0
#
_entry.id   7b689948451f829c8c7ab376fd1094a0
#
_cell.length_a   1.000
_cell.length_b   1.000
_cell.length_c   1.000
_cell.angle_alpha   90.00
_cell.angle_beta   90.00
_cell.angle_gamma   90.00
#
_symmetry.space_group_name_H-M   'P 1'
#
loop_
_entity.id
_entity.type
_entity.pdbx_description
1 polymer ?
#
loop_
_entity_poly.entity_id
_entity_poly.type
_entity_poly.pdbx_seq_one_letter_code
_entity_poly.pdbx_strand_id
1 'polypeptide(L)'
;FDYSVRHDSNNPLLIRTDSLSWSFIVSMFLSFITLLFAFDAISGEKEERTLALVFSNAVPRRTFLCSKLLSIITVIGVMELVGIIISLIILAVSGQVQLNSSFLIETAGFILISLLFITTFAVFGLLSSVVTRYSNISLLISLCFWLFAAVVIPNTSVFWAKTLFSIPTSDEVAQKRQEASNDINRNAPEGSWSSNGMDAFYPRHELRARNQSNLMNSDKKYNDAYYLQQFRQFEQTRNFTLLSPIAQFDYMNEAFLGGGYLRFQKNWNDLHIFQERFLQWFKDIDAKDSDSPH
;
A
#
# COMPACT_ATOMS: atom_id res chain seq x y z
N PHE A 1 -24.80 8.43 -4.12
CA PHE A 1 -23.74 7.53 -3.64
C PHE A 1 -23.33 8.02 -2.26
N ASP A 2 -23.81 7.34 -1.24
CA ASP A 2 -23.44 7.61 0.14
C ASP A 2 -22.07 6.96 0.39
N TYR A 3 -21.02 7.76 0.31
CA TYR A 3 -19.71 7.36 0.81
C TYR A 3 -19.79 7.39 2.33
N SER A 4 -20.21 6.29 2.93
CA SER A 4 -20.12 6.14 4.38
C SER A 4 -18.65 6.24 4.77
N VAL A 5 -18.25 7.37 5.32
CA VAL A 5 -16.96 7.53 5.99
C VAL A 5 -17.00 6.54 7.15
N ARG A 6 -16.20 5.47 7.08
CA ARG A 6 -16.09 4.52 8.19
C ARG A 6 -15.64 5.29 9.43
N HIS A 7 -16.27 4.99 10.56
CA HIS A 7 -15.97 5.57 11.89
C HIS A 7 -14.58 5.18 12.43
N ASP A 8 -13.59 5.00 11.55
CA ASP A 8 -12.22 4.71 11.97
C ASP A 8 -11.43 6.00 12.09
N SER A 9 -10.95 6.27 13.29
CA SER A 9 -10.08 7.40 13.63
C SER A 9 -8.70 7.34 12.94
N ASN A 10 -8.44 6.31 12.15
CA ASN A 10 -7.19 6.08 11.46
C ASN A 10 -7.39 6.10 9.94
N ASN A 11 -6.45 6.73 9.24
CA ASN A 11 -6.41 6.66 7.80
C ASN A 11 -6.27 5.18 7.34
N PRO A 12 -7.27 4.61 6.63
CA PRO A 12 -7.24 3.21 6.23
C PRO A 12 -6.06 2.87 5.31
N LEU A 13 -5.50 3.86 4.62
CA LEU A 13 -4.31 3.69 3.77
C LEU A 13 -3.03 3.47 4.59
N LEU A 14 -3.02 3.86 5.87
CA LEU A 14 -1.90 3.63 6.79
C LEU A 14 -2.03 2.32 7.58
N ILE A 15 -3.20 1.70 7.55
CA ILE A 15 -3.43 0.40 8.19
C ILE A 15 -2.86 -0.66 7.26
N ARG A 16 -1.68 -1.14 7.61
CA ARG A 16 -1.15 -2.37 7.02
C ARG A 16 -2.09 -3.50 7.45
N THR A 17 -2.86 -4.04 6.51
CA THR A 17 -3.65 -5.25 6.78
C THR A 17 -2.67 -6.39 7.03
N ASP A 18 -2.55 -6.82 8.27
CA ASP A 18 -1.73 -7.95 8.71
C ASP A 18 -2.33 -9.28 8.24
N SER A 19 -2.68 -9.36 6.96
CA SER A 19 -3.02 -10.63 6.34
C SER A 19 -1.73 -11.37 6.01
N LEU A 20 -1.67 -12.66 6.33
CA LEU A 20 -0.61 -13.55 5.90
C LEU A 20 -0.59 -13.58 4.36
N SER A 21 0.17 -12.66 3.79
CA SER A 21 0.42 -12.57 2.35
C SER A 21 1.81 -13.08 2.03
N TRP A 22 2.03 -13.49 0.79
CA TRP A 22 3.38 -13.84 0.33
C TRP A 22 4.36 -12.68 0.50
N SER A 23 3.92 -11.44 0.29
CA SER A 23 4.74 -10.26 0.54
C SER A 23 5.21 -10.19 2.00
N PHE A 24 4.32 -10.45 2.96
CA PHE A 24 4.65 -10.50 4.38
C PHE A 24 5.65 -11.63 4.70
N ILE A 25 5.44 -12.83 4.14
CA ILE A 25 6.36 -13.97 4.35
C ILE A 25 7.76 -13.64 3.85
N VAL A 26 7.87 -13.10 2.64
CA VAL A 26 9.17 -12.72 2.05
C VAL A 26 9.81 -11.57 2.84
N SER A 27 9.04 -10.51 3.11
CA SER A 27 9.59 -9.30 3.75
C SER A 27 10.03 -9.52 5.19
N MET A 28 9.33 -10.37 5.95
CA MET A 28 9.65 -10.62 7.36
C MET A 28 10.47 -11.88 7.57
N PHE A 29 9.99 -13.03 7.08
CA PHE A 29 10.63 -14.32 7.37
C PHE A 29 11.85 -14.58 6.47
N LEU A 30 11.70 -14.46 5.15
CA LEU A 30 12.81 -14.76 4.25
C LEU A 30 13.96 -13.77 4.39
N SER A 31 13.68 -12.49 4.59
CA SER A 31 14.72 -11.49 4.85
C SER A 31 15.51 -11.79 6.13
N PHE A 32 14.81 -12.16 7.21
CA PHE A 32 15.43 -12.55 8.47
C PHE A 32 16.30 -13.82 8.31
N ILE A 33 15.74 -14.86 7.69
CA ILE A 33 16.46 -16.11 7.42
C ILE A 33 17.69 -15.84 6.53
N THR A 34 17.56 -14.96 5.53
CA THR A 34 18.70 -14.57 4.68
C THR A 34 19.85 -13.99 5.49
N LEU A 35 19.56 -13.12 6.44
CA LEU A 35 20.58 -12.57 7.35
C LEU A 35 21.20 -13.65 8.23
N LEU A 36 20.39 -14.64 8.71
CA LEU A 36 20.90 -15.77 9.48
C LEU A 36 21.82 -16.69 8.66
N PHE A 37 21.68 -16.77 7.35
CA PHE A 37 22.62 -17.48 6.49
C PHE A 37 23.86 -16.66 6.13
N ALA A 38 23.74 -15.33 6.18
CA ALA A 38 24.80 -14.43 5.71
C ALA A 38 25.77 -13.98 6.81
N PHE A 39 25.30 -13.82 8.06
CA PHE A 39 26.11 -13.22 9.15
C PHE A 39 27.38 -13.99 9.46
N ASP A 40 27.35 -15.31 9.34
CA ASP A 40 28.45 -16.19 9.70
C ASP A 40 29.33 -16.59 8.51
N ALA A 41 28.90 -16.30 7.29
CA ALA A 41 29.49 -16.80 6.06
C ALA A 41 30.99 -16.49 5.89
N ILE A 42 31.51 -15.44 6.52
CA ILE A 42 32.93 -15.02 6.47
C ILE A 42 33.50 -14.85 7.88
N SER A 43 32.71 -14.31 8.82
CA SER A 43 33.17 -14.12 10.20
C SER A 43 33.48 -15.44 10.89
N GLY A 44 32.71 -16.51 10.63
CA GLY A 44 32.99 -17.86 11.12
C GLY A 44 34.31 -18.39 10.59
N GLU A 45 34.60 -18.24 9.27
CA GLU A 45 35.89 -18.66 8.73
C GLU A 45 37.09 -17.84 9.29
N LYS A 46 36.86 -16.59 9.68
CA LYS A 46 37.87 -15.79 10.39
C LYS A 46 38.10 -16.30 11.82
N GLU A 47 37.01 -16.61 12.52
CA GLU A 47 37.03 -17.08 13.91
C GLU A 47 37.74 -18.44 14.01
N GLU A 48 37.43 -19.35 13.08
CA GLU A 48 38.04 -20.68 12.97
C GLU A 48 39.43 -20.67 12.31
N ARG A 49 39.91 -19.50 11.84
CA ARG A 49 41.20 -19.32 11.13
C ARG A 49 41.31 -20.10 9.82
N THR A 50 40.21 -20.56 9.27
CA THR A 50 40.16 -21.31 8.00
C THR A 50 40.25 -20.40 6.78
N LEU A 51 39.97 -19.10 6.93
CA LEU A 51 40.05 -18.12 5.84
C LEU A 51 41.45 -18.02 5.21
N ALA A 52 42.51 -18.20 6.03
CA ALA A 52 43.88 -18.19 5.54
C ALA A 52 44.17 -19.39 4.63
N LEU A 53 43.60 -20.55 4.92
CA LEU A 53 43.68 -21.77 4.09
C LEU A 53 42.96 -21.57 2.74
N VAL A 54 41.81 -20.92 2.72
CA VAL A 54 41.09 -20.62 1.48
C VAL A 54 41.91 -19.73 0.57
N PHE A 55 42.54 -18.69 1.11
CA PHE A 55 43.38 -17.77 0.32
C PHE A 55 44.81 -18.28 0.05
N SER A 56 45.25 -19.38 0.65
CA SER A 56 46.50 -20.06 0.24
C SER A 56 46.37 -20.72 -1.16
N ASN A 57 45.16 -21.08 -1.56
CA ASN A 57 44.84 -21.43 -2.92
C ASN A 57 44.62 -20.11 -3.71
N ALA A 58 45.08 -20.02 -4.95
CA ALA A 58 45.05 -18.81 -5.77
C ALA A 58 43.60 -18.37 -6.16
N VAL A 59 42.71 -18.27 -5.17
CA VAL A 59 41.32 -17.87 -5.36
C VAL A 59 41.20 -16.33 -5.23
N PRO A 60 40.70 -15.61 -6.23
CA PRO A 60 40.48 -14.17 -6.13
C PRO A 60 39.40 -13.87 -5.07
N ARG A 61 39.62 -12.83 -4.25
CA ARG A 61 38.67 -12.41 -3.22
C ARG A 61 37.27 -12.13 -3.74
N ARG A 62 37.18 -11.57 -4.97
CA ARG A 62 35.88 -11.31 -5.64
C ARG A 62 35.12 -12.60 -5.90
N THR A 63 35.77 -13.62 -6.44
CA THR A 63 35.14 -14.92 -6.72
C THR A 63 34.64 -15.57 -5.42
N PHE A 64 35.44 -15.49 -4.36
CA PHE A 64 35.04 -16.01 -3.05
C PHE A 64 33.78 -15.31 -2.50
N LEU A 65 33.72 -13.95 -2.53
CA LEU A 65 32.57 -13.20 -2.06
C LEU A 65 31.32 -13.49 -2.93
N CYS A 66 31.49 -13.49 -4.27
CA CYS A 66 30.39 -13.77 -5.19
C CYS A 66 29.86 -15.21 -5.02
N SER A 67 30.72 -16.19 -4.77
CA SER A 67 30.27 -17.58 -4.54
C SER A 67 29.46 -17.71 -3.25
N LYS A 68 29.87 -17.05 -2.16
CA LYS A 68 29.11 -17.02 -0.92
C LYS A 68 27.76 -16.34 -1.09
N LEU A 69 27.74 -15.17 -1.77
CA LEU A 69 26.49 -14.46 -2.08
C LEU A 69 25.54 -15.32 -2.92
N LEU A 70 26.06 -15.92 -4.00
CA LEU A 70 25.27 -16.75 -4.90
C LEU A 70 24.72 -18.00 -4.18
N SER A 71 25.52 -18.61 -3.30
CA SER A 71 25.10 -19.75 -2.48
C SER A 71 23.90 -19.38 -1.60
N ILE A 72 23.96 -18.24 -0.89
CA ILE A 72 22.86 -17.77 -0.04
C ILE A 72 21.61 -17.51 -0.87
N ILE A 73 21.74 -16.76 -1.98
CA ILE A 73 20.61 -16.45 -2.86
C ILE A 73 19.98 -17.75 -3.43
N THR A 74 20.82 -18.71 -3.82
CA THR A 74 20.32 -19.98 -4.36
C THR A 74 19.53 -20.76 -3.30
N VAL A 75 20.05 -20.89 -2.08
CA VAL A 75 19.37 -21.64 -1.01
C VAL A 75 18.02 -20.97 -0.68
N ILE A 76 18.02 -19.67 -0.45
CA ILE A 76 16.79 -18.93 -0.10
C ILE A 76 15.81 -18.90 -1.28
N GLY A 77 16.31 -18.71 -2.51
CA GLY A 77 15.48 -18.73 -3.71
C GLY A 77 14.83 -20.09 -3.96
N VAL A 78 15.53 -21.19 -3.69
CA VAL A 78 14.93 -22.55 -3.76
C VAL A 78 13.84 -22.70 -2.70
N MET A 79 14.05 -22.23 -1.47
CA MET A 79 13.02 -22.26 -0.42
C MET A 79 11.77 -21.46 -0.84
N GLU A 80 11.96 -20.28 -1.41
CA GLU A 80 10.88 -19.44 -1.93
C GLU A 80 10.12 -20.16 -3.06
N LEU A 81 10.83 -20.68 -4.06
CA LEU A 81 10.24 -21.39 -5.19
C LEU A 81 9.40 -22.59 -4.74
N VAL A 82 9.92 -23.41 -3.82
CA VAL A 82 9.17 -24.54 -3.26
C VAL A 82 7.88 -24.07 -2.59
N GLY A 83 7.94 -23.02 -1.79
CA GLY A 83 6.76 -22.45 -1.15
C GLY A 83 5.71 -21.93 -2.14
N ILE A 84 6.15 -21.22 -3.18
CA ILE A 84 5.26 -20.71 -4.23
C ILE A 84 4.65 -21.87 -5.02
N ILE A 85 5.42 -22.89 -5.39
CA ILE A 85 4.90 -24.08 -6.10
C ILE A 85 3.83 -24.78 -5.27
N ILE A 86 4.05 -24.99 -3.98
CA ILE A 86 3.05 -25.58 -3.08
C ILE A 86 1.78 -24.73 -3.07
N SER A 87 1.91 -23.40 -2.96
CA SER A 87 0.76 -22.48 -2.99
C SER A 87 0.00 -22.54 -4.32
N LEU A 88 0.72 -22.60 -5.44
CA LEU A 88 0.09 -22.73 -6.77
C LEU A 88 -0.68 -24.05 -6.91
N ILE A 89 -0.15 -25.16 -6.36
CA ILE A 89 -0.84 -26.45 -6.34
C ILE A 89 -2.13 -26.35 -5.51
N ILE A 90 -2.08 -25.73 -4.33
CA ILE A 90 -3.26 -25.54 -3.49
C ILE A 90 -4.31 -24.69 -4.20
N LEU A 91 -3.90 -23.60 -4.86
CA LEU A 91 -4.81 -22.73 -5.64
C LEU A 91 -5.42 -23.47 -6.83
N ALA A 92 -4.64 -24.29 -7.53
CA ALA A 92 -5.14 -25.09 -8.65
C ALA A 92 -6.18 -26.13 -8.20
N VAL A 93 -5.94 -26.79 -7.06
CA VAL A 93 -6.89 -27.78 -6.50
C VAL A 93 -8.15 -27.12 -5.97
N SER A 94 -8.05 -25.91 -5.40
CA SER A 94 -9.21 -25.18 -4.87
C SER A 94 -10.18 -24.68 -5.95
N GLY A 95 -9.72 -24.58 -7.21
CA GLY A 95 -10.54 -24.11 -8.34
C GLY A 95 -11.02 -22.64 -8.24
N GLN A 96 -10.54 -21.89 -7.25
CA GLN A 96 -10.97 -20.51 -7.00
C GLN A 96 -10.29 -19.50 -7.93
N VAL A 97 -9.14 -19.85 -8.49
CA VAL A 97 -8.32 -18.96 -9.32
C VAL A 97 -8.05 -19.63 -10.67
N GLN A 98 -8.28 -18.88 -11.74
CA GLN A 98 -7.90 -19.33 -13.08
C GLN A 98 -6.40 -19.06 -13.29
N LEU A 99 -5.62 -20.12 -13.44
CA LEU A 99 -4.19 -20.05 -13.74
C LEU A 99 -4.00 -19.71 -15.24
N ASN A 100 -4.20 -18.45 -15.58
CA ASN A 100 -3.97 -17.95 -16.93
C ASN A 100 -2.53 -17.44 -17.11
N SER A 101 -2.15 -17.11 -18.34
CA SER A 101 -0.80 -16.59 -18.65
C SER A 101 -0.46 -15.29 -17.91
N SER A 102 -1.45 -14.40 -17.70
CA SER A 102 -1.23 -13.16 -16.95
C SER A 102 -0.85 -13.44 -15.50
N PHE A 103 -1.56 -14.36 -14.84
CA PHE A 103 -1.26 -14.75 -13.47
C PHE A 103 0.16 -15.37 -13.32
N LEU A 104 0.59 -16.17 -14.32
CA LEU A 104 1.95 -16.73 -14.31
C LEU A 104 3.04 -15.66 -14.50
N ILE A 105 2.79 -14.65 -15.34
CA ILE A 105 3.69 -13.50 -15.53
C ILE A 105 3.79 -12.68 -14.24
N GLU A 106 2.66 -12.41 -13.58
CA GLU A 106 2.62 -11.69 -12.31
C GLU A 106 3.36 -12.47 -11.20
N THR A 107 3.19 -13.80 -11.14
CA THR A 107 3.91 -14.65 -10.20
C THR A 107 5.42 -14.64 -10.48
N ALA A 108 5.83 -14.74 -11.74
CA ALA A 108 7.24 -14.68 -12.13
C ALA A 108 7.88 -13.34 -11.80
N GLY A 109 7.15 -12.23 -12.01
CA GLY A 109 7.58 -10.90 -11.63
C GLY A 109 7.72 -10.75 -10.11
N PHE A 110 6.79 -11.28 -9.33
CA PHE A 110 6.89 -11.32 -7.87
C PHE A 110 8.16 -12.06 -7.43
N ILE A 111 8.46 -13.23 -8.00
CA ILE A 111 9.69 -14.01 -7.70
C ILE A 111 10.94 -13.18 -8.01
N LEU A 112 10.96 -12.48 -9.15
CA LEU A 112 12.10 -11.64 -9.53
C LEU A 112 12.33 -10.49 -8.54
N ILE A 113 11.26 -9.80 -8.14
CA ILE A 113 11.30 -8.70 -7.18
C ILE A 113 11.76 -9.21 -5.81
N SER A 114 11.26 -10.36 -5.37
CA SER A 114 11.64 -10.97 -4.08
C SER A 114 13.08 -11.44 -4.06
N LEU A 115 13.61 -12.04 -5.14
CA LEU A 115 15.02 -12.40 -5.25
C LEU A 115 15.94 -11.17 -5.19
N LEU A 116 15.53 -10.06 -5.82
CA LEU A 116 16.28 -8.81 -5.75
C LEU A 116 16.29 -8.24 -4.32
N PHE A 117 15.15 -8.31 -3.65
CA PHE A 117 15.00 -7.91 -2.23
C PHE A 117 15.86 -8.80 -1.31
N ILE A 118 15.79 -10.12 -1.45
CA ILE A 118 16.61 -11.09 -0.70
C ILE A 118 18.10 -10.81 -0.91
N THR A 119 18.50 -10.50 -2.15
CA THR A 119 19.89 -10.14 -2.48
C THR A 119 20.36 -8.94 -1.68
N THR A 120 19.52 -7.93 -1.45
CA THR A 120 19.86 -6.75 -0.63
C THR A 120 20.21 -7.15 0.80
N PHE A 121 19.43 -8.03 1.42
CA PHE A 121 19.70 -8.52 2.78
C PHE A 121 20.92 -9.47 2.83
N ALA A 122 21.10 -10.31 1.81
CA ALA A 122 22.27 -11.16 1.70
C ALA A 122 23.57 -10.35 1.59
N VAL A 123 23.57 -9.29 0.77
CA VAL A 123 24.73 -8.37 0.66
C VAL A 123 25.00 -7.68 1.98
N PHE A 124 23.97 -7.19 2.68
CA PHE A 124 24.15 -6.55 3.98
C PHE A 124 24.68 -7.52 5.04
N GLY A 125 24.12 -8.72 5.13
CA GLY A 125 24.61 -9.77 6.04
C GLY A 125 26.05 -10.17 5.75
N LEU A 126 26.43 -10.35 4.46
CA LEU A 126 27.81 -10.60 4.07
C LEU A 126 28.73 -9.42 4.41
N LEU A 127 28.27 -8.18 4.21
CA LEU A 127 29.04 -6.99 4.56
C LEU A 127 29.34 -6.95 6.07
N SER A 128 28.33 -7.21 6.91
CA SER A 128 28.52 -7.30 8.37
C SER A 128 29.52 -8.39 8.73
N SER A 129 29.47 -9.55 8.06
CA SER A 129 30.39 -10.67 8.23
C SER A 129 31.82 -10.33 7.78
N VAL A 130 31.97 -9.54 6.73
CA VAL A 130 33.31 -9.08 6.26
C VAL A 130 33.94 -8.10 7.24
N VAL A 131 33.17 -7.16 7.77
CA VAL A 131 33.69 -6.09 8.65
C VAL A 131 34.05 -6.60 10.04
N THR A 132 33.32 -7.60 10.54
CA THR A 132 33.52 -8.14 11.91
C THR A 132 34.51 -9.28 11.92
N ARG A 133 35.11 -9.53 13.11
CA ARG A 133 36.00 -10.66 13.36
C ARG A 133 35.28 -11.84 13.98
N TYR A 134 34.20 -11.58 14.72
CA TYR A 134 33.46 -12.55 15.48
C TYR A 134 32.05 -12.69 14.95
N SER A 135 31.56 -13.90 14.82
CA SER A 135 30.24 -14.21 14.32
C SER A 135 29.11 -13.58 15.14
N ASN A 136 29.28 -13.55 16.47
CA ASN A 136 28.32 -12.94 17.38
C ASN A 136 28.13 -11.45 17.14
N ILE A 137 29.21 -10.71 16.82
CA ILE A 137 29.13 -9.28 16.53
C ILE A 137 28.45 -9.07 15.16
N SER A 138 28.77 -9.91 14.18
CA SER A 138 28.13 -9.88 12.86
C SER A 138 26.63 -10.12 12.95
N LEU A 139 26.22 -11.11 13.76
CA LEU A 139 24.81 -11.40 14.02
C LEU A 139 24.10 -10.20 14.66
N LEU A 140 24.72 -9.60 15.69
CA LEU A 140 24.14 -8.43 16.36
C LEU A 140 23.91 -7.26 15.39
N ILE A 141 24.90 -6.94 14.55
CA ILE A 141 24.79 -5.87 13.55
C ILE A 141 23.69 -6.19 12.55
N SER A 142 23.63 -7.41 12.05
CA SER A 142 22.62 -7.87 11.09
C SER A 142 21.20 -7.81 11.68
N LEU A 143 21.06 -8.24 12.95
CA LEU A 143 19.78 -8.20 13.68
C LEU A 143 19.33 -6.76 13.95
N CYS A 144 20.24 -5.89 14.38
CA CYS A 144 19.95 -4.46 14.58
C CYS A 144 19.49 -3.80 13.26
N PHE A 145 20.16 -4.09 12.16
CA PHE A 145 19.76 -3.58 10.84
C PHE A 145 18.36 -4.07 10.45
N TRP A 146 18.09 -5.37 10.61
CA TRP A 146 16.78 -5.93 10.30
C TRP A 146 15.68 -5.30 11.15
N LEU A 147 15.89 -5.19 12.46
CA LEU A 147 14.93 -4.58 13.38
C LEU A 147 14.67 -3.12 12.99
N PHE A 148 15.72 -2.39 12.63
CA PHE A 148 15.60 -1.00 12.20
C PHE A 148 14.81 -0.89 10.90
N ALA A 149 15.12 -1.71 9.90
CA ALA A 149 14.45 -1.73 8.62
C ALA A 149 13.00 -2.22 8.69
N ALA A 150 12.74 -3.27 9.49
CA ALA A 150 11.43 -3.93 9.55
C ALA A 150 10.45 -3.26 10.51
N VAL A 151 10.95 -2.73 11.63
CA VAL A 151 10.10 -2.26 12.74
C VAL A 151 10.22 -0.75 12.94
N VAL A 152 11.46 -0.24 13.10
CA VAL A 152 11.66 1.15 13.51
C VAL A 152 11.22 2.10 12.41
N ILE A 153 11.71 1.95 11.18
CA ILE A 153 11.39 2.86 10.07
C ILE A 153 9.88 2.89 9.79
N PRO A 154 9.18 1.76 9.56
CA PRO A 154 7.75 1.79 9.25
C PRO A 154 6.92 2.42 10.36
N ASN A 155 7.12 2.02 11.62
CA ASN A 155 6.33 2.54 12.74
C ASN A 155 6.60 4.04 12.99
N THR A 156 7.88 4.44 12.94
CA THR A 156 8.26 5.85 13.11
C THR A 156 7.70 6.72 11.99
N SER A 157 7.69 6.23 10.76
CA SER A 157 7.13 6.95 9.60
C SER A 157 5.64 7.25 9.77
N VAL A 158 4.87 6.27 10.23
CA VAL A 158 3.43 6.45 10.51
C VAL A 158 3.22 7.45 11.65
N PHE A 159 4.03 7.39 12.70
CA PHE A 159 3.96 8.35 13.80
C PHE A 159 4.23 9.79 13.33
N TRP A 160 5.32 10.00 12.58
CA TRP A 160 5.65 11.33 12.04
C TRP A 160 4.60 11.84 11.06
N ALA A 161 4.07 10.97 10.19
CA ALA A 161 3.03 11.36 9.26
C ALA A 161 1.76 11.83 9.97
N LYS A 162 1.33 11.11 11.02
CA LYS A 162 0.15 11.52 11.83
C LYS A 162 0.38 12.82 12.58
N THR A 163 1.61 13.07 13.05
CA THR A 163 1.94 14.27 13.83
C THR A 163 2.11 15.50 12.95
N LEU A 164 2.81 15.37 11.81
CA LEU A 164 3.11 16.49 10.93
C LEU A 164 1.96 16.81 9.96
N PHE A 165 1.18 15.82 9.57
CA PHE A 165 0.08 15.92 8.61
C PHE A 165 -1.20 15.40 9.25
N SER A 166 -1.67 16.11 10.30
CA SER A 166 -2.91 15.73 10.97
C SER A 166 -4.09 15.81 10.00
N ILE A 167 -4.93 14.80 10.01
CA ILE A 167 -6.18 14.75 9.27
C ILE A 167 -7.30 14.94 10.29
N PRO A 168 -8.36 15.70 9.97
CA PRO A 168 -9.52 15.79 10.83
C PRO A 168 -10.11 14.37 11.03
N THR A 169 -10.68 14.13 12.18
CA THR A 169 -11.35 12.85 12.45
C THR A 169 -12.60 12.71 11.57
N SER A 170 -13.02 11.46 11.32
CA SER A 170 -14.28 11.19 10.59
C SER A 170 -15.46 11.91 11.23
N ASP A 171 -15.47 12.00 12.57
CA ASP A 171 -16.55 12.66 13.33
C ASP A 171 -16.55 14.18 13.14
N GLU A 172 -15.36 14.82 13.11
CA GLU A 172 -15.24 16.25 12.78
C GLU A 172 -15.72 16.55 11.36
N VAL A 173 -15.41 15.67 10.40
CA VAL A 173 -15.88 15.83 9.02
C VAL A 173 -17.39 15.64 8.93
N ALA A 174 -17.93 14.62 9.61
CA ALA A 174 -19.36 14.36 9.69
C ALA A 174 -20.11 15.54 10.33
N GLN A 175 -19.57 16.10 11.41
CA GLN A 175 -20.15 17.28 12.07
C GLN A 175 -20.17 18.49 11.12
N LYS A 176 -19.06 18.82 10.45
CA LYS A 176 -18.99 19.92 9.47
C LYS A 176 -19.97 19.73 8.30
N ARG A 177 -20.13 18.49 7.82
CA ARG A 177 -21.12 18.15 6.80
C ARG A 177 -22.54 18.39 7.30
N GLN A 178 -22.84 17.97 8.53
CA GLN A 178 -24.15 18.15 9.15
C GLN A 178 -24.47 19.63 9.37
N GLU A 179 -23.51 20.41 9.85
CA GLU A 179 -23.63 21.86 9.99
C GLU A 179 -23.93 22.53 8.64
N ALA A 180 -23.14 22.21 7.60
CA ALA A 180 -23.35 22.73 6.25
C ALA A 180 -24.70 22.31 5.66
N SER A 181 -25.13 21.07 5.88
CA SER A 181 -26.45 20.57 5.48
C SER A 181 -27.58 21.34 6.20
N ASN A 182 -27.44 21.57 7.49
CA ASN A 182 -28.43 22.33 8.26
C ASN A 182 -28.52 23.79 7.80
N ASP A 183 -27.40 24.41 7.45
CA ASP A 183 -27.36 25.79 6.94
C ASP A 183 -28.01 25.89 5.54
N ILE A 184 -27.72 24.92 4.65
CA ILE A 184 -28.38 24.85 3.34
C ILE A 184 -29.89 24.70 3.51
N ASN A 185 -30.31 23.84 4.43
CA ASN A 185 -31.72 23.58 4.68
C ASN A 185 -32.45 24.77 5.33
N ARG A 186 -31.78 25.52 6.22
CA ARG A 186 -32.34 26.74 6.83
C ARG A 186 -32.53 27.86 5.80
N ASN A 187 -31.60 27.96 4.84
CA ASN A 187 -31.63 28.98 3.81
C ASN A 187 -32.41 28.55 2.55
N ALA A 188 -32.97 27.33 2.58
CA ALA A 188 -33.76 26.83 1.46
C ALA A 188 -35.09 27.60 1.37
N PRO A 189 -35.56 27.97 0.15
CA PRO A 189 -36.82 28.66 -0.04
C PRO A 189 -38.01 27.88 0.55
N GLU A 190 -38.98 28.62 1.08
CA GLU A 190 -40.21 28.00 1.59
C GLU A 190 -40.88 27.14 0.51
N GLY A 191 -41.26 25.91 0.89
CA GLY A 191 -41.84 24.95 -0.04
C GLY A 191 -40.87 23.93 -0.61
N SER A 192 -39.56 24.06 -0.41
CA SER A 192 -38.57 23.06 -0.81
C SER A 192 -38.80 21.69 -0.16
N TRP A 193 -39.55 21.62 0.92
CA TRP A 193 -39.81 20.41 1.72
C TRP A 193 -41.29 19.94 1.71
N SER A 194 -42.24 20.73 1.17
CA SER A 194 -43.64 20.44 1.27
C SER A 194 -44.21 19.86 -0.04
N SER A 195 -44.93 18.76 0.05
CA SER A 195 -45.61 18.09 -1.06
C SER A 195 -47.14 18.13 -0.89
N ASN A 196 -47.73 19.32 -0.81
CA ASN A 196 -49.17 19.44 -0.70
C ASN A 196 -49.80 19.71 -2.07
N GLY A 197 -50.25 18.65 -2.71
CA GLY A 197 -51.07 18.70 -3.94
C GLY A 197 -50.28 18.63 -5.24
N MET A 198 -50.93 18.08 -6.29
CA MET A 198 -50.34 17.87 -7.62
C MET A 198 -50.08 19.21 -8.37
N ASP A 199 -50.89 20.19 -8.18
CA ASP A 199 -50.79 21.49 -8.90
C ASP A 199 -49.62 22.37 -8.42
N ALA A 200 -49.10 22.08 -7.23
CA ALA A 200 -47.92 22.73 -6.69
C ALA A 200 -46.65 21.89 -6.87
N PHE A 201 -46.72 20.79 -7.60
CA PHE A 201 -45.61 19.82 -7.69
C PHE A 201 -44.44 20.37 -8.52
N TYR A 202 -44.73 20.90 -9.71
CA TYR A 202 -43.68 21.32 -10.66
C TYR A 202 -42.77 22.48 -10.17
N PRO A 203 -43.31 23.64 -9.73
CA PRO A 203 -42.46 24.72 -9.22
C PRO A 203 -41.64 24.31 -7.98
N ARG A 204 -42.19 23.44 -7.15
CA ARG A 204 -41.53 22.94 -5.94
C ARG A 204 -40.51 21.82 -6.27
N HIS A 205 -40.71 21.13 -7.37
CA HIS A 205 -39.75 20.08 -7.79
C HIS A 205 -38.42 20.68 -8.18
N GLU A 206 -38.41 21.78 -8.92
CA GLU A 206 -37.17 22.51 -9.26
C GLU A 206 -36.45 23.01 -8.03
N LEU A 207 -37.15 23.60 -7.05
CA LEU A 207 -36.57 24.03 -5.78
C LEU A 207 -35.99 22.90 -4.99
N ARG A 208 -36.63 21.72 -4.96
CA ARG A 208 -36.13 20.52 -4.31
C ARG A 208 -34.89 19.99 -5.00
N ALA A 209 -34.91 19.86 -6.32
CA ALA A 209 -33.77 19.41 -7.11
C ALA A 209 -32.58 20.32 -6.92
N ARG A 210 -32.79 21.64 -6.88
CA ARG A 210 -31.75 22.64 -6.60
C ARG A 210 -31.18 22.48 -5.19
N ASN A 211 -32.04 22.34 -4.18
CA ASN A 211 -31.61 22.15 -2.80
C ASN A 211 -30.83 20.82 -2.62
N GLN A 212 -31.33 19.74 -3.23
CA GLN A 212 -30.64 18.45 -3.23
C GLN A 212 -29.28 18.52 -3.92
N SER A 213 -29.20 19.23 -5.04
CA SER A 213 -27.93 19.47 -5.74
C SER A 213 -26.94 20.26 -4.86
N ASN A 214 -27.41 21.26 -4.13
CA ASN A 214 -26.59 22.02 -3.20
C ASN A 214 -26.04 21.16 -2.05
N LEU A 215 -26.89 20.28 -1.47
CA LEU A 215 -26.50 19.32 -0.45
C LEU A 215 -25.44 18.35 -0.98
N MET A 216 -25.68 17.75 -2.15
CA MET A 216 -24.72 16.83 -2.77
C MET A 216 -23.40 17.49 -3.09
N ASN A 217 -23.40 18.72 -3.58
CA ASN A 217 -22.17 19.48 -3.88
C ASN A 217 -21.40 19.82 -2.59
N SER A 218 -22.11 20.18 -1.52
CA SER A 218 -21.52 20.42 -0.20
C SER A 218 -20.88 19.14 0.34
N ASP A 219 -21.59 18.02 0.35
CA ASP A 219 -21.09 16.73 0.79
C ASP A 219 -19.87 16.29 -0.01
N LYS A 220 -19.92 16.42 -1.35
CA LYS A 220 -18.78 16.15 -2.23
C LYS A 220 -17.55 16.97 -1.82
N LYS A 221 -17.72 18.28 -1.59
CA LYS A 221 -16.63 19.18 -1.21
C LYS A 221 -15.91 18.74 0.06
N TYR A 222 -16.65 18.38 1.12
CA TYR A 222 -16.07 17.94 2.38
C TYR A 222 -15.41 16.56 2.27
N ASN A 223 -16.04 15.64 1.56
CA ASN A 223 -15.49 14.31 1.32
C ASN A 223 -14.21 14.36 0.47
N ASP A 224 -14.20 15.10 -0.62
CA ASP A 224 -13.04 15.24 -1.49
C ASP A 224 -11.86 15.88 -0.74
N ALA A 225 -12.13 16.92 0.06
CA ALA A 225 -11.11 17.56 0.89
C ALA A 225 -10.51 16.58 1.91
N TYR A 226 -11.34 15.73 2.53
CA TYR A 226 -10.91 14.71 3.47
C TYR A 226 -10.02 13.65 2.80
N TYR A 227 -10.44 13.09 1.67
CA TYR A 227 -9.67 12.09 0.94
C TYR A 227 -8.36 12.65 0.38
N LEU A 228 -8.35 13.89 -0.12
CA LEU A 228 -7.13 14.55 -0.58
C LEU A 228 -6.12 14.74 0.56
N GLN A 229 -6.58 15.03 1.78
CA GLN A 229 -5.70 15.11 2.95
C GLN A 229 -5.15 13.72 3.31
N GLN A 230 -5.97 12.66 3.25
CA GLN A 230 -5.51 11.28 3.44
C GLN A 230 -4.44 10.89 2.41
N PHE A 231 -4.64 11.23 1.14
CA PHE A 231 -3.64 10.98 0.09
C PHE A 231 -2.32 11.69 0.37
N ARG A 232 -2.35 12.97 0.75
CA ARG A 232 -1.15 13.71 1.10
C ARG A 232 -0.42 13.10 2.29
N GLN A 233 -1.13 12.73 3.34
CA GLN A 233 -0.53 12.07 4.51
C GLN A 233 0.12 10.74 4.11
N PHE A 234 -0.54 9.95 3.27
CA PHE A 234 0.00 8.69 2.78
C PHE A 234 1.25 8.88 1.93
N GLU A 235 1.26 9.84 1.00
CA GLU A 235 2.42 10.15 0.17
C GLU A 235 3.63 10.57 1.01
N GLN A 236 3.42 11.39 2.02
CA GLN A 236 4.48 11.78 2.94
C GLN A 236 4.99 10.58 3.75
N THR A 237 4.09 9.74 4.27
CA THR A 237 4.47 8.51 4.96
C THR A 237 5.32 7.63 4.06
N ARG A 238 4.92 7.46 2.81
CA ARG A 238 5.64 6.69 1.80
C ARG A 238 7.06 7.22 1.58
N ASN A 239 7.22 8.54 1.48
CA ASN A 239 8.53 9.15 1.31
C ASN A 239 9.47 8.86 2.49
N PHE A 240 8.97 8.88 3.73
CA PHE A 240 9.77 8.52 4.92
C PHE A 240 10.10 7.02 4.94
N THR A 241 9.17 6.17 4.53
CA THR A 241 9.39 4.71 4.51
C THR A 241 10.31 4.23 3.39
N LEU A 242 10.61 5.05 2.37
CA LEU A 242 11.56 4.70 1.29
C LEU A 242 12.96 4.33 1.80
N LEU A 243 13.33 4.73 3.02
CA LEU A 243 14.59 4.30 3.66
C LEU A 243 14.56 2.81 4.07
N SER A 244 13.39 2.19 4.18
CA SER A 244 13.26 0.78 4.51
C SER A 244 13.26 -0.08 3.23
N PRO A 245 14.19 -1.04 3.10
CA PRO A 245 14.17 -2.02 2.01
C PRO A 245 12.86 -2.82 1.97
N ILE A 246 12.27 -3.09 3.14
CA ILE A 246 11.00 -3.81 3.28
C ILE A 246 9.85 -3.02 2.65
N ALA A 247 9.76 -1.72 2.98
CA ALA A 247 8.73 -0.87 2.38
C ALA A 247 8.93 -0.70 0.86
N GLN A 248 10.17 -0.61 0.40
CA GLN A 248 10.46 -0.59 -1.04
C GLN A 248 9.97 -1.86 -1.74
N PHE A 249 10.21 -3.02 -1.13
CA PHE A 249 9.74 -4.30 -1.64
C PHE A 249 8.20 -4.34 -1.75
N ASP A 250 7.49 -3.92 -0.70
CA ASP A 250 6.02 -3.85 -0.70
C ASP A 250 5.52 -2.91 -1.80
N TYR A 251 6.12 -1.73 -1.96
CA TYR A 251 5.72 -0.76 -2.99
C TYR A 251 6.02 -1.24 -4.41
N MET A 252 7.12 -1.97 -4.63
CA MET A 252 7.44 -2.57 -5.93
C MET A 252 6.40 -3.63 -6.30
N ASN A 253 6.02 -4.49 -5.33
CA ASN A 253 4.98 -5.50 -5.54
C ASN A 253 3.62 -4.87 -5.80
N GLU A 254 3.21 -3.86 -5.03
CA GLU A 254 1.96 -3.12 -5.26
C GLU A 254 1.91 -2.51 -6.66
N ALA A 255 3.01 -1.88 -7.09
CA ALA A 255 3.08 -1.25 -8.40
C ALA A 255 3.05 -2.28 -9.54
N PHE A 256 3.76 -3.40 -9.37
CA PHE A 256 3.85 -4.45 -10.38
C PHE A 256 2.53 -5.23 -10.53
N LEU A 257 1.91 -5.61 -9.40
CA LEU A 257 0.64 -6.33 -9.38
C LEU A 257 -0.57 -5.43 -9.67
N GLY A 258 -0.35 -4.14 -9.93
CA GLY A 258 -1.40 -3.18 -10.22
C GLY A 258 -2.36 -2.96 -9.05
N GLY A 259 -1.88 -3.18 -7.83
CA GLY A 259 -2.61 -2.97 -6.58
C GLY A 259 -2.23 -1.67 -5.89
N GLY A 260 -2.63 -1.57 -4.61
CA GLY A 260 -2.17 -0.54 -3.68
C GLY A 260 -2.64 0.88 -3.97
N TYR A 261 -1.88 1.82 -3.43
CA TYR A 261 -2.23 3.24 -3.42
C TYR A 261 -2.41 3.86 -4.81
N LEU A 262 -1.53 3.55 -5.76
CA LEU A 262 -1.59 4.12 -7.12
C LEU A 262 -2.87 3.72 -7.85
N ARG A 263 -3.31 2.47 -7.68
CA ARG A 263 -4.57 2.00 -8.25
C ARG A 263 -5.75 2.67 -7.58
N PHE A 264 -5.71 2.83 -6.26
CA PHE A 264 -6.77 3.52 -5.53
C PHE A 264 -6.89 4.98 -5.97
N GLN A 265 -5.78 5.71 -6.10
CA GLN A 265 -5.75 7.08 -6.58
C GLN A 265 -6.27 7.19 -8.03
N LYS A 266 -5.89 6.26 -8.89
CA LYS A 266 -6.39 6.20 -10.26
C LYS A 266 -7.90 5.96 -10.28
N ASN A 267 -8.40 4.97 -9.56
CA ASN A 267 -9.83 4.67 -9.46
C ASN A 267 -10.61 5.87 -8.91
N TRP A 268 -10.06 6.59 -7.93
CA TRP A 268 -10.63 7.82 -7.40
C TRP A 268 -10.79 8.89 -8.50
N ASN A 269 -9.73 9.14 -9.25
CA ASN A 269 -9.78 10.10 -10.36
C ASN A 269 -10.74 9.67 -11.46
N ASP A 270 -10.73 8.39 -11.86
CA ASP A 270 -11.62 7.84 -12.88
C ASP A 270 -13.09 7.95 -12.44
N LEU A 271 -13.38 7.73 -11.16
CA LEU A 271 -14.73 7.90 -10.59
C LEU A 271 -15.20 9.36 -10.68
N HIS A 272 -14.34 10.34 -10.38
CA HIS A 272 -14.67 11.76 -10.49
C HIS A 272 -14.94 12.18 -11.94
N ILE A 273 -14.09 11.70 -12.87
CA ILE A 273 -14.30 11.94 -14.31
C ILE A 273 -15.62 11.32 -14.78
N PHE A 274 -15.94 10.12 -14.31
CA PHE A 274 -17.21 9.47 -14.62
C PHE A 274 -18.40 10.26 -14.06
N GLN A 275 -18.33 10.70 -12.81
CA GLN A 275 -19.38 11.53 -12.19
C GLN A 275 -19.62 12.82 -12.97
N GLU A 276 -18.58 13.52 -13.38
CA GLU A 276 -18.71 14.75 -14.18
C GLU A 276 -19.36 14.49 -15.54
N ARG A 277 -18.93 13.43 -16.23
CA ARG A 277 -19.55 13.02 -17.53
C ARG A 277 -21.01 12.62 -17.35
N PHE A 278 -21.32 11.88 -16.30
CA PHE A 278 -22.69 11.46 -16.00
C PHE A 278 -23.59 12.66 -15.72
N LEU A 279 -23.13 13.60 -14.90
CA LEU A 279 -23.87 14.83 -14.61
C LEU A 279 -24.08 15.69 -15.87
N GLN A 280 -23.07 15.76 -16.74
CA GLN A 280 -23.21 16.49 -18.01
C GLN A 280 -24.23 15.81 -18.95
N TRP A 281 -24.13 14.49 -19.08
CA TRP A 281 -25.06 13.71 -19.87
C TRP A 281 -26.51 13.88 -19.37
N PHE A 282 -26.68 13.88 -18.04
CA PHE A 282 -28.00 14.08 -17.42
C PHE A 282 -28.55 15.47 -17.72
N LYS A 283 -27.73 16.51 -17.61
CA LYS A 283 -28.10 17.89 -17.96
C LYS A 283 -28.45 18.04 -19.45
N ASP A 284 -27.73 17.35 -20.34
CA ASP A 284 -27.95 17.39 -21.76
C ASP A 284 -29.26 16.70 -22.16
N ILE A 285 -29.68 15.66 -21.45
CA ILE A 285 -31.00 15.02 -21.64
C ILE A 285 -32.11 15.92 -21.12
N ASP A 286 -31.95 16.43 -19.89
CA ASP A 286 -32.91 17.30 -19.24
C ASP A 286 -33.19 18.57 -20.08
N ALA A 287 -32.13 19.14 -20.67
CA ALA A 287 -32.25 20.30 -21.57
C ALA A 287 -33.01 20.00 -22.88
N LYS A 288 -33.08 18.72 -23.31
CA LYS A 288 -33.79 18.29 -24.52
C LYS A 288 -35.25 17.94 -24.24
N ASP A 289 -35.58 17.59 -23.03
CA ASP A 289 -36.92 17.19 -22.61
C ASP A 289 -37.48 18.24 -21.62
N SER A 290 -37.91 19.37 -22.18
CA SER A 290 -38.45 20.50 -21.40
C SER A 290 -39.75 20.18 -20.64
N ASP A 291 -40.44 19.08 -21.01
CA ASP A 291 -41.69 18.65 -20.40
C ASP A 291 -41.50 17.51 -19.38
N SER A 292 -40.28 17.04 -19.18
CA SER A 292 -39.95 16.03 -18.17
C SER A 292 -39.95 16.61 -16.75
N PRO A 293 -40.62 16.01 -15.80
CA PRO A 293 -40.64 16.45 -14.38
C PRO A 293 -39.40 16.03 -13.60
N HIS A 294 -38.27 15.87 -14.21
CA HIS A 294 -37.04 15.37 -13.59
C HIS A 294 -36.24 16.37 -12.77
#